data_2909e62483338187be514f671f5f9ca1
#
_entry.id   2909e62483338187be514f671f5f9ca1
#
_cell.length_a   1.000
_cell.length_b   1.000
_cell.length_c   1.000
_cell.angle_alpha   90.00
_cell.angle_beta   90.00
_cell.angle_gamma   90.00
#
_symmetry.space_group_name_H-M   'P 1'
#
loop_
_entity.id
_entity.type
_entity.pdbx_description
1 polymer ?
#
loop_
_entity_poly.entity_id
_entity_poly.type
_entity_poly.pdbx_seq_one_letter_code
_entity_poly.pdbx_strand_id
1 'polypeptide(L)'
;MRLQFNPARAVSTGARIDAAALKARPCFLCAANRPAEQTADLRFPGYELLVNPFPIFSRHFTIASLNHEPQAVTGHGDDMYRMATGMPGYAVFYNGPRCGASAPDHRHFQAVPACELPFLASGFPFRTIEFKASDADSARRMLDDTLASLPGEAGEEPMVNILAAASADNITVRFIVIPRRAHRPACYGTGDGEHLVSPASVDLAGMMITPRRHDYDTLTGDDIAEIIAQVCYPL
;
A
#
# COMPACT_ATOMS: atom_id res chain seq x y z
N MET A 1 17.05 1.49 -4.79
CA MET A 1 16.00 2.28 -4.08
C MET A 1 16.20 3.76 -4.34
N ARG A 2 15.12 4.54 -4.36
CA ARG A 2 15.13 6.02 -4.43
C ARG A 2 14.58 6.57 -3.13
N LEU A 3 15.05 7.75 -2.71
CA LEU A 3 14.56 8.48 -1.56
C LEU A 3 13.84 9.76 -2.02
N GLN A 4 12.66 10.04 -1.45
CA GLN A 4 11.87 11.23 -1.79
C GLN A 4 11.58 12.04 -0.52
N PHE A 5 11.92 13.33 -0.52
CA PHE A 5 11.43 14.27 0.48
C PHE A 5 10.02 14.72 0.14
N ASN A 6 9.05 14.42 1.00
CA ASN A 6 7.66 14.81 0.79
C ASN A 6 6.99 15.21 2.13
N PRO A 7 7.08 16.50 2.53
CA PRO A 7 6.55 16.95 3.81
C PRO A 7 5.04 16.81 3.94
N ALA A 8 4.28 16.81 2.82
CA ALA A 8 2.84 16.61 2.84
C ALA A 8 2.44 15.21 3.36
N ARG A 9 3.36 14.25 3.35
CA ARG A 9 3.14 12.89 3.86
C ARG A 9 3.26 12.78 5.39
N ALA A 10 3.67 13.83 6.09
CA ALA A 10 3.81 13.79 7.56
C ALA A 10 2.51 13.35 8.25
N VAL A 11 1.36 13.81 7.78
CA VAL A 11 0.04 13.46 8.32
C VAL A 11 -0.23 11.96 8.19
N SER A 12 0.02 11.37 7.02
CA SER A 12 -0.26 9.95 6.78
C SER A 12 0.81 9.03 7.40
N THR A 13 2.09 9.42 7.38
CA THR A 13 3.19 8.66 8.00
C THR A 13 3.06 8.64 9.53
N GLY A 14 2.64 9.77 10.12
CA GLY A 14 2.39 9.91 11.55
C GLY A 14 0.98 9.49 12.01
N ALA A 15 0.14 8.98 11.12
CA ALA A 15 -1.25 8.66 11.45
C ALA A 15 -1.35 7.66 12.60
N ARG A 16 -2.20 8.00 13.58
CA ARG A 16 -2.60 7.09 14.65
C ARG A 16 -3.73 6.19 14.15
N ILE A 17 -3.50 4.89 14.25
CA ILE A 17 -4.43 3.85 13.78
C ILE A 17 -4.97 3.00 14.94
N ASP A 18 -4.76 3.43 16.18
CA ASP A 18 -5.38 2.79 17.34
C ASP A 18 -6.90 3.01 17.36
N ALA A 19 -7.64 2.09 17.98
CA ALA A 19 -9.11 2.10 17.96
C ALA A 19 -9.72 3.42 18.50
N ALA A 20 -9.06 4.06 19.49
CA ALA A 20 -9.53 5.33 20.04
C ALA A 20 -9.37 6.47 19.03
N ALA A 21 -8.23 6.54 18.33
CA ALA A 21 -7.98 7.54 17.30
C ALA A 21 -8.92 7.38 16.09
N LEU A 22 -9.17 6.14 15.66
CA LEU A 22 -10.10 5.86 14.57
C LEU A 22 -11.53 6.27 14.92
N LYS A 23 -11.99 5.96 16.13
CA LYS A 23 -13.33 6.35 16.60
C LYS A 23 -13.51 7.86 16.76
N ALA A 24 -12.43 8.58 17.06
CA ALA A 24 -12.47 10.04 17.32
C ALA A 24 -12.51 10.90 16.04
N ARG A 25 -12.26 10.32 14.87
CA ARG A 25 -12.23 11.05 13.61
C ARG A 25 -13.34 10.61 12.64
N PRO A 26 -13.90 11.54 11.84
CA PRO A 26 -14.68 11.12 10.68
C PRO A 26 -13.78 10.40 9.67
N CYS A 27 -14.29 9.34 9.03
CA CYS A 27 -13.55 8.65 7.98
C CYS A 27 -13.42 9.54 6.75
N PHE A 28 -12.19 9.91 6.39
CA PHE A 28 -11.93 10.81 5.25
C PHE A 28 -12.12 10.15 3.88
N LEU A 29 -12.34 8.83 3.80
CA LEU A 29 -12.69 8.13 2.57
C LEU A 29 -14.20 8.07 2.33
N CYS A 30 -15.02 8.24 3.35
CA CYS A 30 -16.47 8.32 3.18
C CYS A 30 -16.86 9.59 2.40
N ALA A 31 -17.74 9.46 1.42
CA ALA A 31 -18.17 10.56 0.54
C ALA A 31 -18.62 11.82 1.31
N ALA A 32 -19.33 11.64 2.42
CA ALA A 32 -19.83 12.73 3.26
C ALA A 32 -18.74 13.58 3.94
N ASN A 33 -17.49 13.07 4.04
CA ASN A 33 -16.40 13.72 4.76
C ASN A 33 -15.27 14.19 3.84
N ARG A 34 -15.40 13.97 2.53
CA ARG A 34 -14.39 14.38 1.54
C ARG A 34 -14.53 15.85 1.15
N PRO A 35 -13.43 16.50 0.73
CA PRO A 35 -13.52 17.81 0.10
C PRO A 35 -14.47 17.79 -1.11
N ALA A 36 -15.29 18.83 -1.26
CA ALA A 36 -16.25 18.93 -2.37
C ALA A 36 -15.57 18.95 -3.75
N GLU A 37 -14.32 19.40 -3.80
CA GLU A 37 -13.50 19.48 -5.00
C GLU A 37 -12.89 18.14 -5.42
N GLN A 38 -12.91 17.13 -4.55
CA GLN A 38 -12.34 15.82 -4.85
C GLN A 38 -13.26 15.07 -5.82
N THR A 39 -12.83 14.98 -7.07
CA THR A 39 -13.55 14.25 -8.12
C THR A 39 -13.47 12.74 -7.91
N ALA A 40 -14.57 12.05 -8.21
CA ALA A 40 -14.69 10.60 -8.15
C ALA A 40 -15.09 10.03 -9.52
N ASP A 41 -14.59 8.85 -9.85
CA ASP A 41 -14.96 8.05 -11.03
C ASP A 41 -15.42 6.66 -10.56
N LEU A 42 -16.61 6.23 -10.98
CA LEU A 42 -17.25 4.97 -10.60
C LEU A 42 -16.95 3.80 -11.57
N ARG A 43 -15.80 3.81 -12.24
CA ARG A 43 -15.45 2.79 -13.23
C ARG A 43 -15.30 1.37 -12.68
N PHE A 44 -15.07 1.22 -11.38
CA PHE A 44 -14.94 -0.08 -10.73
C PHE A 44 -16.17 -0.39 -9.90
N PRO A 45 -16.92 -1.48 -10.16
CA PRO A 45 -18.08 -1.85 -9.35
C PRO A 45 -17.76 -1.94 -7.87
N GLY A 46 -18.53 -1.25 -7.04
CA GLY A 46 -18.36 -1.20 -5.59
C GLY A 46 -17.28 -0.23 -5.08
N TYR A 47 -16.60 0.52 -5.98
CA TYR A 47 -15.52 1.42 -5.62
C TYR A 47 -15.58 2.77 -6.31
N GLU A 48 -14.99 3.76 -5.68
CA GLU A 48 -14.74 5.09 -6.25
C GLU A 48 -13.23 5.29 -6.47
N LEU A 49 -12.86 5.68 -7.69
CA LEU A 49 -11.51 6.12 -8.02
C LEU A 49 -11.38 7.61 -7.73
N LEU A 50 -10.53 7.96 -6.78
CA LEU A 50 -10.32 9.31 -6.26
C LEU A 50 -8.91 9.80 -6.58
N VAL A 51 -8.73 11.07 -6.89
CA VAL A 51 -7.40 11.68 -6.88
C VAL A 51 -6.90 11.74 -5.45
N ASN A 52 -5.69 11.23 -5.19
CA ASN A 52 -5.11 11.27 -3.85
C ASN A 52 -4.75 12.72 -3.47
N PRO A 53 -5.26 13.26 -2.34
CA PRO A 53 -5.01 14.66 -1.94
C PRO A 53 -3.57 14.91 -1.46
N PHE A 54 -2.82 13.84 -1.12
CA PHE A 54 -1.40 13.91 -0.71
C PHE A 54 -0.55 13.02 -1.60
N PRO A 55 -0.40 13.37 -2.90
CA PRO A 55 0.21 12.48 -3.87
C PRO A 55 1.71 12.28 -3.61
N ILE A 56 2.20 11.06 -3.85
CA ILE A 56 3.63 10.73 -3.90
C ILE A 56 4.17 11.00 -5.32
N PHE A 57 3.37 10.67 -6.33
CA PHE A 57 3.67 10.86 -7.74
C PHE A 57 2.65 11.81 -8.37
N SER A 58 2.98 12.37 -9.55
CA SER A 58 2.10 13.27 -10.29
C SER A 58 0.72 12.65 -10.63
N ARG A 59 0.65 11.32 -10.69
CA ARG A 59 -0.56 10.54 -10.86
C ARG A 59 -0.64 9.51 -9.75
N HIS A 60 -1.43 9.81 -8.73
CA HIS A 60 -1.65 8.96 -7.58
C HIS A 60 -3.15 8.94 -7.25
N PHE A 61 -3.72 7.74 -7.26
CA PHE A 61 -5.14 7.52 -7.03
C PHE A 61 -5.38 6.71 -5.76
N THR A 62 -6.52 6.95 -5.13
CA THR A 62 -7.08 6.11 -4.09
C THR A 62 -8.35 5.48 -4.63
N ILE A 63 -8.53 4.18 -4.47
CA ILE A 63 -9.71 3.43 -4.93
C ILE A 63 -10.41 2.94 -3.67
N ALA A 64 -11.40 3.70 -3.20
CA ALA A 64 -12.10 3.47 -1.95
C ALA A 64 -13.38 2.67 -2.16
N SER A 65 -13.69 1.72 -1.27
CA SER A 65 -14.99 1.06 -1.25
C SER A 65 -16.11 2.10 -1.10
N LEU A 66 -17.25 1.88 -1.75
CA LEU A 66 -18.45 2.68 -1.55
C LEU A 66 -19.03 2.51 -0.13
N ASN A 67 -18.75 1.38 0.51
CA ASN A 67 -19.18 1.06 1.85
C ASN A 67 -18.05 1.35 2.85
N HIS A 68 -18.43 1.85 4.03
CA HIS A 68 -17.50 1.97 5.15
C HIS A 68 -17.34 0.59 5.78
N GLU A 69 -16.28 -0.10 5.43
CA GLU A 69 -15.97 -1.45 5.85
C GLU A 69 -14.46 -1.61 6.13
N PRO A 70 -14.07 -2.49 7.06
CA PRO A 70 -12.68 -2.63 7.47
C PRO A 70 -11.73 -2.90 6.31
N GLN A 71 -10.50 -2.42 6.42
CA GLN A 71 -9.43 -2.68 5.48
C GLN A 71 -9.06 -4.18 5.50
N ALA A 72 -9.46 -4.88 4.45
CA ALA A 72 -9.14 -6.30 4.23
C ALA A 72 -9.08 -6.57 2.73
N VAL A 73 -8.17 -7.46 2.31
CA VAL A 73 -8.02 -7.89 0.91
C VAL A 73 -8.45 -9.34 0.70
N THR A 74 -8.60 -10.11 1.76
CA THR A 74 -9.12 -11.49 1.68
C THR A 74 -10.48 -11.49 1.00
N GLY A 75 -10.64 -12.31 -0.02
CA GLY A 75 -11.83 -12.36 -0.87
C GLY A 75 -11.90 -11.30 -1.97
N HIS A 76 -10.92 -10.39 -2.08
CA HIS A 76 -10.91 -9.24 -3.00
C HIS A 76 -9.76 -9.25 -4.03
N GLY A 77 -9.17 -10.41 -4.29
CA GLY A 77 -8.16 -10.57 -5.34
C GLY A 77 -8.69 -10.30 -6.74
N ASP A 78 -9.97 -10.59 -6.98
CA ASP A 78 -10.67 -10.29 -8.22
C ASP A 78 -10.87 -8.77 -8.43
N ASP A 79 -11.11 -8.01 -7.35
CA ASP A 79 -11.18 -6.55 -7.44
C ASP A 79 -9.82 -5.96 -7.83
N MET A 80 -8.72 -6.40 -7.20
CA MET A 80 -7.38 -5.98 -7.60
C MET A 80 -7.05 -6.34 -9.05
N TYR A 81 -7.49 -7.52 -9.53
CA TYR A 81 -7.32 -7.92 -10.92
C TYR A 81 -8.07 -6.98 -11.87
N ARG A 82 -9.35 -6.69 -11.59
CA ARG A 82 -10.16 -5.77 -12.41
C ARG A 82 -9.59 -4.35 -12.41
N MET A 83 -9.11 -3.88 -11.25
CA MET A 83 -8.45 -2.57 -11.15
C MET A 83 -7.17 -2.52 -11.97
N ALA A 84 -6.30 -3.54 -11.87
CA ALA A 84 -5.05 -3.58 -12.62
C ALA A 84 -5.27 -3.65 -14.15
N THR A 85 -6.22 -4.46 -14.63
CA THR A 85 -6.57 -4.52 -16.05
C THR A 85 -7.30 -3.27 -16.54
N GLY A 86 -8.09 -2.63 -15.68
CA GLY A 86 -8.80 -1.37 -15.97
C GLY A 86 -7.90 -0.12 -15.92
N MET A 87 -6.65 -0.24 -15.46
CA MET A 87 -5.66 0.84 -15.37
C MET A 87 -4.32 0.44 -16.02
N PRO A 88 -4.26 0.27 -17.34
CA PRO A 88 -3.03 -0.12 -18.04
C PRO A 88 -1.87 0.82 -17.72
N GLY A 89 -0.68 0.24 -17.43
CA GLY A 89 0.52 1.00 -17.08
C GLY A 89 0.58 1.48 -15.62
N TYR A 90 -0.44 1.18 -14.81
CA TYR A 90 -0.42 1.44 -13.37
C TYR A 90 -0.14 0.15 -12.58
N ALA A 91 0.44 0.32 -11.41
CA ALA A 91 0.45 -0.67 -10.35
C ALA A 91 -0.66 -0.31 -9.35
N VAL A 92 -1.57 -1.22 -9.14
CA VAL A 92 -2.56 -1.17 -8.04
C VAL A 92 -1.92 -1.79 -6.82
N PHE A 93 -2.09 -1.18 -5.66
CA PHE A 93 -1.51 -1.71 -4.43
C PHE A 93 -2.44 -1.63 -3.24
N TYR A 94 -2.22 -2.55 -2.32
CA TYR A 94 -2.91 -2.70 -1.05
C TYR A 94 -1.93 -2.56 0.11
N ASN A 95 -2.29 -1.75 1.09
CA ASN A 95 -1.62 -1.68 2.38
C ASN A 95 -2.54 -2.33 3.42
N GLY A 96 -2.08 -3.40 4.06
CA GLY A 96 -2.81 -4.03 5.16
C GLY A 96 -3.01 -3.08 6.34
N PRO A 97 -3.98 -3.34 7.25
CA PRO A 97 -4.33 -2.47 8.37
C PRO A 97 -3.15 -2.09 9.27
N ARG A 98 -2.21 -3.02 9.44
CA ARG A 98 -0.95 -2.84 10.21
C ARG A 98 0.28 -2.79 9.29
N CYS A 99 0.11 -2.38 8.02
CA CYS A 99 1.16 -2.35 7.01
C CYS A 99 1.14 -1.04 6.20
N GLY A 100 0.80 0.07 6.87
CA GLY A 100 0.83 1.41 6.29
C GLY A 100 -0.49 1.92 5.73
N ALA A 101 -1.62 1.23 5.97
CA ALA A 101 -2.94 1.79 5.70
C ALA A 101 -3.23 2.96 6.65
N SER A 102 -3.52 4.16 6.10
CA SER A 102 -3.90 5.33 6.90
C SER A 102 -5.39 5.36 7.30
N ALA A 103 -6.21 4.52 6.65
CA ALA A 103 -7.62 4.29 6.96
C ALA A 103 -7.89 2.79 7.11
N PRO A 104 -7.44 2.14 8.21
CA PRO A 104 -7.67 0.71 8.44
C PRO A 104 -9.15 0.37 8.74
N ASP A 105 -9.97 1.38 8.92
CA ASP A 105 -11.42 1.33 9.11
C ASP A 105 -12.23 1.42 7.80
N HIS A 106 -11.55 1.61 6.65
CA HIS A 106 -12.23 1.75 5.37
C HIS A 106 -11.43 1.09 4.24
N ARG A 107 -11.98 0.02 3.62
CA ARG A 107 -11.28 -0.69 2.55
C ARG A 107 -10.97 0.21 1.37
N HIS A 108 -9.69 0.21 0.99
CA HIS A 108 -9.20 0.97 -0.14
C HIS A 108 -7.96 0.33 -0.75
N PHE A 109 -7.80 0.58 -2.02
CA PHE A 109 -6.58 0.33 -2.79
C PHE A 109 -6.02 1.66 -3.27
N GLN A 110 -4.84 1.65 -3.81
CA GLN A 110 -4.24 2.82 -4.43
C GLN A 110 -3.62 2.43 -5.77
N ALA A 111 -3.41 3.41 -6.65
CA ALA A 111 -2.78 3.18 -7.93
C ALA A 111 -1.81 4.31 -8.29
N VAL A 112 -0.64 3.93 -8.83
CA VAL A 112 0.39 4.84 -9.32
C VAL A 112 0.97 4.29 -10.62
N PRO A 113 1.63 5.11 -11.48
CA PRO A 113 2.30 4.59 -12.66
C PRO A 113 3.33 3.52 -12.27
N ALA A 114 3.26 2.35 -12.89
CA ALA A 114 4.12 1.21 -12.56
C ALA A 114 5.62 1.52 -12.81
N CYS A 115 5.94 2.37 -13.78
CA CYS A 115 7.30 2.80 -14.09
C CYS A 115 7.95 3.65 -12.98
N GLU A 116 7.17 4.20 -12.06
CA GLU A 116 7.67 4.96 -10.91
C GLU A 116 8.12 4.05 -9.75
N LEU A 117 7.86 2.75 -9.81
CA LEU A 117 8.19 1.77 -8.79
C LEU A 117 9.40 0.90 -9.23
N PRO A 118 10.64 1.24 -8.81
CA PRO A 118 11.86 0.62 -9.33
C PRO A 118 11.90 -0.90 -9.21
N PHE A 119 11.42 -1.45 -8.08
CA PHE A 119 11.53 -2.90 -7.81
C PHE A 119 10.55 -3.75 -8.61
N LEU A 120 9.54 -3.18 -9.24
CA LEU A 120 8.71 -3.92 -10.20
C LEU A 120 9.52 -4.40 -11.41
N ALA A 121 10.55 -3.66 -11.81
CA ALA A 121 11.43 -4.00 -12.93
C ALA A 121 12.70 -4.72 -12.47
N SER A 122 13.32 -4.31 -11.35
CA SER A 122 14.62 -4.81 -10.91
C SER A 122 14.54 -6.00 -9.94
N GLY A 123 13.35 -6.37 -9.46
CA GLY A 123 13.16 -7.35 -8.38
C GLY A 123 13.28 -6.75 -6.97
N PHE A 124 12.81 -7.50 -5.99
CA PHE A 124 12.73 -7.09 -4.59
C PHE A 124 13.92 -7.66 -3.80
N PRO A 125 14.60 -6.87 -2.94
CA PRO A 125 15.74 -7.32 -2.15
C PRO A 125 15.34 -8.07 -0.85
N PHE A 126 14.10 -8.52 -0.76
CA PHE A 126 13.50 -9.24 0.38
C PHE A 126 12.45 -10.23 -0.12
N ARG A 127 11.99 -11.11 0.76
CA ARG A 127 11.04 -12.16 0.41
C ARG A 127 9.72 -11.59 -0.10
N THR A 128 9.34 -12.04 -1.30
CA THR A 128 8.02 -11.85 -1.90
C THR A 128 7.43 -13.19 -2.32
N ILE A 129 6.11 -13.26 -2.44
CA ILE A 129 5.41 -14.37 -3.06
C ILE A 129 4.75 -13.81 -4.31
N GLU A 130 5.07 -14.40 -5.46
CA GLU A 130 4.60 -13.89 -6.74
C GLU A 130 3.79 -14.94 -7.48
N PHE A 131 2.70 -14.51 -8.08
CA PHE A 131 1.91 -15.32 -9.00
C PHE A 131 1.34 -14.47 -10.12
N LYS A 132 0.82 -15.14 -11.16
CA LYS A 132 0.13 -14.49 -12.27
C LYS A 132 -1.26 -15.07 -12.39
N ALA A 133 -2.25 -14.21 -12.58
CA ALA A 133 -3.63 -14.57 -12.84
C ALA A 133 -4.07 -14.04 -14.21
N SER A 134 -4.86 -14.80 -14.93
CA SER A 134 -5.38 -14.44 -16.26
C SER A 134 -6.89 -14.17 -16.26
N ASP A 135 -7.53 -14.29 -15.09
CA ASP A 135 -8.93 -13.99 -14.85
C ASP A 135 -9.18 -13.63 -13.38
N ALA A 136 -10.31 -13.01 -13.12
CA ALA A 136 -10.68 -12.49 -11.79
C ALA A 136 -10.85 -13.61 -10.74
N ASP A 137 -11.42 -14.76 -11.12
CA ASP A 137 -11.67 -15.87 -10.21
C ASP A 137 -10.37 -16.56 -9.80
N SER A 138 -9.43 -16.74 -10.73
CA SER A 138 -8.10 -17.27 -10.41
C SER A 138 -7.32 -16.30 -9.53
N ALA A 139 -7.42 -14.99 -9.78
CA ALA A 139 -6.78 -13.98 -8.96
C ALA A 139 -7.26 -14.04 -7.50
N ARG A 140 -8.57 -14.14 -7.30
CA ARG A 140 -9.15 -14.28 -5.95
C ARG A 140 -8.66 -15.53 -5.25
N ARG A 141 -8.80 -16.72 -5.88
CA ARG A 141 -8.38 -17.99 -5.29
C ARG A 141 -6.88 -18.00 -4.94
N MET A 142 -6.03 -17.62 -5.88
CA MET A 142 -4.58 -17.64 -5.68
C MET A 142 -4.13 -16.66 -4.59
N LEU A 143 -4.78 -15.49 -4.49
CA LEU A 143 -4.49 -14.55 -3.43
C LEU A 143 -4.94 -15.10 -2.08
N ASP A 144 -6.16 -15.61 -1.96
CA ASP A 144 -6.70 -16.18 -0.71
C ASP A 144 -5.85 -17.38 -0.24
N ASP A 145 -5.44 -18.29 -1.13
CA ASP A 145 -4.54 -19.41 -0.83
C ASP A 145 -3.16 -18.90 -0.36
N THR A 146 -2.65 -17.84 -1.00
CA THR A 146 -1.38 -17.21 -0.60
C THR A 146 -1.49 -16.62 0.81
N LEU A 147 -2.55 -15.85 1.08
CA LEU A 147 -2.76 -15.24 2.40
C LEU A 147 -2.93 -16.31 3.48
N ALA A 148 -3.69 -17.39 3.21
CA ALA A 148 -3.88 -18.51 4.13
C ALA A 148 -2.58 -19.26 4.47
N SER A 149 -1.57 -19.20 3.60
CA SER A 149 -0.26 -19.82 3.83
C SER A 149 0.69 -19.00 4.71
N LEU A 150 0.34 -17.73 4.97
CA LEU A 150 1.18 -16.81 5.73
C LEU A 150 0.93 -16.91 7.24
N PRO A 151 1.94 -16.61 8.07
CA PRO A 151 1.74 -16.54 9.52
C PRO A 151 0.80 -15.38 9.85
N GLY A 152 -0.15 -15.61 10.74
CA GLY A 152 -1.12 -14.63 11.23
C GLY A 152 -1.86 -15.13 12.46
N GLU A 153 -2.58 -14.25 13.13
CA GLU A 153 -3.48 -14.62 14.22
C GLU A 153 -4.79 -15.18 13.65
N ALA A 154 -5.37 -16.14 14.33
CA ALA A 154 -6.62 -16.76 13.88
C ALA A 154 -7.73 -15.71 13.76
N GLY A 155 -8.33 -15.61 12.58
CA GLY A 155 -9.41 -14.64 12.29
C GLY A 155 -8.92 -13.24 11.91
N GLU A 156 -7.60 -13.00 11.83
CA GLU A 156 -7.03 -11.75 11.33
C GLU A 156 -6.34 -11.98 9.98
N GLU A 157 -6.39 -10.96 9.12
CA GLU A 157 -5.61 -10.94 7.90
C GLU A 157 -4.11 -10.88 8.25
N PRO A 158 -3.26 -11.69 7.60
CA PRO A 158 -1.82 -11.62 7.82
C PRO A 158 -1.27 -10.23 7.45
N MET A 159 -0.16 -9.85 8.09
CA MET A 159 0.49 -8.59 7.79
C MET A 159 1.11 -8.62 6.39
N VAL A 160 0.54 -7.87 5.45
CA VAL A 160 0.97 -7.86 4.04
C VAL A 160 0.89 -6.47 3.40
N ASN A 161 1.75 -6.25 2.43
CA ASN A 161 1.54 -5.29 1.35
C ASN A 161 1.44 -6.07 0.03
N ILE A 162 0.63 -5.60 -0.91
CA ILE A 162 0.41 -6.31 -2.18
C ILE A 162 0.48 -5.31 -3.31
N LEU A 163 1.13 -5.70 -4.42
CA LEU A 163 1.09 -4.97 -5.68
C LEU A 163 0.49 -5.87 -6.76
N ALA A 164 -0.29 -5.29 -7.66
CA ALA A 164 -0.84 -5.94 -8.84
C ALA A 164 -0.64 -5.05 -10.06
N ALA A 165 -0.04 -5.58 -11.11
CA ALA A 165 0.18 -4.85 -12.35
C ALA A 165 -0.13 -5.73 -13.56
N ALA A 166 -0.88 -5.18 -14.51
CA ALA A 166 -1.18 -5.87 -15.76
C ALA A 166 0.05 -5.94 -16.67
N SER A 167 0.22 -7.07 -17.35
CA SER A 167 1.20 -7.25 -18.42
C SER A 167 0.78 -6.44 -19.67
N ALA A 168 1.64 -6.39 -20.67
CA ALA A 168 1.39 -5.65 -21.91
C ALA A 168 0.15 -6.15 -22.70
N ASP A 169 -0.26 -7.41 -22.48
CA ASP A 169 -1.51 -7.98 -23.03
C ASP A 169 -2.78 -7.46 -22.35
N ASN A 170 -2.62 -6.79 -21.21
CA ASN A 170 -3.68 -6.29 -20.35
C ASN A 170 -4.70 -7.37 -19.89
N ILE A 171 -4.29 -8.64 -19.91
CA ILE A 171 -5.08 -9.80 -19.47
C ILE A 171 -4.38 -10.46 -18.29
N THR A 172 -3.08 -10.69 -18.41
CA THR A 172 -2.28 -11.30 -17.35
C THR A 172 -1.90 -10.26 -16.31
N VAL A 173 -2.26 -10.47 -15.05
CA VAL A 173 -1.89 -9.61 -13.92
C VAL A 173 -0.87 -10.32 -13.05
N ARG A 174 0.30 -9.69 -12.82
CA ARG A 174 1.30 -10.12 -11.86
C ARG A 174 0.92 -9.58 -10.49
N PHE A 175 0.75 -10.47 -9.53
CA PHE A 175 0.61 -10.16 -8.11
C PHE A 175 1.94 -10.37 -7.40
N ILE A 176 2.25 -9.45 -6.49
CA ILE A 176 3.44 -9.50 -5.65
C ILE A 176 2.97 -9.27 -4.22
N VAL A 177 2.95 -10.34 -3.44
CA VAL A 177 2.60 -10.32 -2.02
C VAL A 177 3.88 -10.17 -1.20
N ILE A 178 3.93 -9.17 -0.36
CA ILE A 178 5.06 -8.84 0.52
C ILE A 178 4.64 -9.14 1.96
N PRO A 179 5.01 -10.29 2.52
CA PRO A 179 4.77 -10.61 3.93
C PRO A 179 5.55 -9.64 4.83
N ARG A 180 4.90 -9.18 5.91
CA ARG A 180 5.50 -8.20 6.83
C ARG A 180 5.76 -8.82 8.20
N ARG A 181 6.91 -8.46 8.80
CA ARG A 181 7.28 -8.84 10.16
C ARG A 181 6.83 -7.83 11.20
N ALA A 182 6.81 -6.55 10.82
CA ALA A 182 6.45 -5.45 11.69
C ALA A 182 5.78 -4.32 10.90
N HIS A 183 4.96 -3.54 11.57
CA HIS A 183 4.35 -2.33 11.01
C HIS A 183 5.42 -1.27 10.74
N ARG A 184 6.28 -1.01 11.72
CA ARG A 184 7.28 0.06 11.71
C ARG A 184 8.63 -0.46 12.20
N PRO A 185 9.74 0.12 11.75
CA PRO A 185 11.06 -0.22 12.26
C PRO A 185 11.25 0.30 13.69
N ALA A 186 12.24 -0.21 14.40
CA ALA A 186 12.55 0.22 15.77
C ALA A 186 12.95 1.70 15.85
N CYS A 187 13.55 2.24 14.78
CA CYS A 187 13.95 3.65 14.70
C CYS A 187 12.77 4.60 14.36
N TYR A 188 11.52 4.11 14.30
CA TYR A 188 10.38 4.97 13.99
C TYR A 188 10.08 5.96 15.08
N GLY A 189 10.20 7.26 14.79
CA GLY A 189 9.89 8.33 15.72
C GLY A 189 10.40 9.69 15.26
N THR A 190 10.45 10.63 16.20
CA THR A 190 10.90 12.01 15.97
C THR A 190 11.97 12.48 16.95
N GLY A 191 12.43 11.61 17.85
CA GLY A 191 13.50 11.86 18.81
C GLY A 191 14.90 11.79 18.19
N ASP A 192 15.92 11.94 19.02
CA ASP A 192 17.32 11.81 18.60
C ASP A 192 17.60 10.37 18.14
N GLY A 193 18.18 10.22 16.95
CA GLY A 193 18.44 8.91 16.33
C GLY A 193 17.21 8.21 15.78
N GLU A 194 16.02 8.84 15.83
CA GLU A 194 14.80 8.30 15.25
C GLU A 194 14.49 8.92 13.89
N HIS A 195 13.83 8.12 13.04
CA HIS A 195 13.41 8.53 11.70
C HIS A 195 11.89 8.39 11.54
N LEU A 196 11.24 9.41 11.00
CA LEU A 196 9.80 9.36 10.71
C LEU A 196 9.57 8.60 9.38
N VAL A 197 9.86 7.30 9.40
CA VAL A 197 9.73 6.41 8.24
C VAL A 197 8.85 5.22 8.62
N SER A 198 7.73 5.05 7.92
CA SER A 198 6.77 3.96 8.13
C SER A 198 6.53 3.25 6.79
N PRO A 199 7.38 2.28 6.42
CA PRO A 199 7.34 1.68 5.09
C PRO A 199 6.00 1.03 4.75
N ALA A 200 5.46 1.38 3.59
CA ALA A 200 4.26 0.83 2.98
C ALA A 200 4.57 0.34 1.56
N SER A 201 3.56 -0.04 0.77
CA SER A 201 3.76 -0.66 -0.56
C SER A 201 4.69 0.14 -1.47
N VAL A 202 4.56 1.48 -1.51
CA VAL A 202 5.39 2.33 -2.39
C VAL A 202 6.85 2.32 -1.93
N ASP A 203 7.07 2.41 -0.61
CA ASP A 203 8.42 2.38 -0.03
C ASP A 203 9.09 1.04 -0.33
N LEU A 204 8.36 -0.05 -0.12
CA LEU A 204 8.83 -1.41 -0.40
C LEU A 204 8.97 -1.71 -1.88
N ALA A 205 8.29 -0.96 -2.76
CA ALA A 205 8.47 -1.05 -4.21
C ALA A 205 9.65 -0.20 -4.74
N GLY A 206 10.45 0.38 -3.83
CA GLY A 206 11.72 1.04 -4.15
C GLY A 206 11.70 2.56 -4.14
N MET A 207 10.62 3.19 -3.62
CA MET A 207 10.51 4.64 -3.44
C MET A 207 10.25 4.96 -1.96
N MET A 208 11.31 5.11 -1.16
CA MET A 208 11.22 5.46 0.26
C MET A 208 10.81 6.93 0.44
N ILE A 209 9.77 7.17 1.23
CA ILE A 209 9.23 8.51 1.48
C ILE A 209 9.66 9.01 2.85
N THR A 210 10.28 10.19 2.88
CA THR A 210 10.65 10.87 4.13
C THR A 210 9.91 12.20 4.24
N PRO A 211 9.04 12.37 5.24
CA PRO A 211 8.33 13.63 5.43
C PRO A 211 9.17 14.70 6.14
N ARG A 212 10.24 14.32 6.86
CA ARG A 212 11.16 15.28 7.50
C ARG A 212 12.40 15.51 6.64
N ARG A 213 12.81 16.76 6.54
CA ARG A 213 14.01 17.15 5.81
C ARG A 213 15.26 16.51 6.41
N HIS A 214 15.33 16.44 7.75
CA HIS A 214 16.42 15.78 8.46
C HIS A 214 16.60 14.33 8.01
N ASP A 215 15.53 13.54 7.96
CA ASP A 215 15.59 12.13 7.54
C ASP A 215 16.05 11.98 6.08
N TYR A 216 15.60 12.90 5.22
CA TYR A 216 16.04 12.91 3.82
C TYR A 216 17.54 13.16 3.67
N ASP A 217 18.10 14.05 4.49
CA ASP A 217 19.50 14.46 4.40
C ASP A 217 20.46 13.49 5.12
N THR A 218 19.96 12.69 6.08
CA THR A 218 20.81 11.86 6.95
C THR A 218 20.67 10.35 6.72
N LEU A 219 19.54 9.85 6.20
CA LEU A 219 19.37 8.42 5.93
C LEU A 219 20.36 7.94 4.87
N THR A 220 21.15 6.95 5.25
CA THR A 220 22.09 6.26 4.36
C THR A 220 21.44 5.05 3.68
N GLY A 221 22.14 4.45 2.71
CA GLY A 221 21.72 3.18 2.10
C GLY A 221 21.65 2.04 3.10
N ASP A 222 22.57 2.01 4.08
CA ASP A 222 22.62 0.99 5.13
C ASP A 222 21.46 1.14 6.11
N ASP A 223 21.11 2.37 6.52
CA ASP A 223 19.93 2.62 7.36
C ASP A 223 18.65 2.15 6.67
N ILE A 224 18.52 2.43 5.37
CA ILE A 224 17.36 1.98 4.59
C ILE A 224 17.31 0.46 4.48
N ALA A 225 18.44 -0.21 4.30
CA ALA A 225 18.51 -1.66 4.25
C ALA A 225 18.11 -2.27 5.60
N GLU A 226 18.56 -1.69 6.72
CA GLU A 226 18.18 -2.11 8.06
C GLU A 226 16.70 -1.89 8.34
N ILE A 227 16.15 -0.73 7.99
CA ILE A 227 14.71 -0.43 8.08
C ILE A 227 13.89 -1.51 7.36
N ILE A 228 14.28 -1.87 6.14
CA ILE A 228 13.60 -2.91 5.37
C ILE A 228 13.73 -4.28 6.04
N ALA A 229 14.92 -4.65 6.51
CA ALA A 229 15.16 -5.93 7.18
C ALA A 229 14.33 -6.09 8.48
N GLN A 230 14.04 -4.99 9.15
CA GLN A 230 13.19 -5.01 10.36
C GLN A 230 11.70 -5.22 10.03
N VAL A 231 11.23 -4.77 8.89
CA VAL A 231 9.79 -4.80 8.54
C VAL A 231 9.43 -5.88 7.52
N CYS A 232 10.38 -6.43 6.77
CA CYS A 232 10.20 -7.51 5.80
C CYS A 232 10.95 -8.79 6.22
N TYR A 233 10.58 -9.93 5.63
CA TYR A 233 11.34 -11.18 5.76
C TYR A 233 12.52 -11.17 4.78
N PRO A 234 13.68 -11.70 5.15
CA PRO A 234 14.82 -11.83 4.22
C PRO A 234 14.48 -12.79 3.06
N LEU A 235 15.30 -12.74 2.00
CA LEU A 235 15.23 -13.66 0.86
C LEU A 235 15.40 -15.11 1.29
#